data_b8587ab15ad32ff303b448cc0345642c
#
_entry.id   b8587ab15ad32ff303b448cc0345642c
#
_cell.length_a   1.000
_cell.length_b   1.000
_cell.length_c   1.000
_cell.angle_alpha   90.00
_cell.angle_beta   90.00
_cell.angle_gamma   90.00
#
_symmetry.space_group_name_H-M   'P 1'
#
loop_
_entity.id
_entity.type
_entity.pdbx_description
1 polymer ?
#
loop_
_entity_poly.entity_id
_entity_poly.type
_entity_poly.pdbx_seq_one_letter_code
_entity_poly.pdbx_strand_id
1 'polypeptide(L)'
;MQIRDGFTETIGHTPLIRLRRASEMTGCTILGKAEFLNPGGSVKDRAALYIIKDAEQRGALRPGGVIVEGTAGNTGIGLALVGNARGYRSVIVMPETQSQEKKDMLRLCGADLRLVPAVPYANPMNYVRYSERLAQEILRSEPKGAIWANQFDNLANRRAHYETTGPEIWEQTEGKVDAFVASVGTGGTLAGVAMALKERNPRIKNYLADPLGSAIYSYYATGELKAEGNSITEGIGQGRITKNLEGAPIDGWFRVTDEEMLPILFDLVLEEGLILGGSTGINIAGALKAAKELGPGHVIVTVLADYGTRYQSKLFNPAFLRERKLPVPEWLDQ
;
A
#
# COMPACT_ATOMS: atom_id res chain seq x y z
N MET A 1 -26.23 -20.45 -0.40
CA MET A 1 -25.30 -20.03 -1.48
C MET A 1 -24.41 -18.90 -0.93
N GLN A 2 -23.12 -18.91 -1.23
CA GLN A 2 -22.24 -17.78 -0.88
C GLN A 2 -22.16 -16.84 -2.09
N ILE A 3 -23.14 -15.98 -2.25
CA ILE A 3 -23.22 -15.00 -3.34
C ILE A 3 -22.83 -13.65 -2.74
N ARG A 4 -21.95 -12.89 -3.45
CA ARG A 4 -21.58 -11.52 -3.12
C ARG A 4 -22.45 -10.55 -3.93
N ASP A 5 -22.91 -9.50 -3.29
CA ASP A 5 -23.86 -8.54 -3.89
C ASP A 5 -23.08 -7.36 -4.54
N GLY A 6 -22.10 -7.72 -5.37
CA GLY A 6 -21.32 -6.77 -6.15
C GLY A 6 -19.87 -6.56 -5.69
N PHE A 7 -19.19 -5.63 -6.38
CA PHE A 7 -17.76 -5.36 -6.26
C PHE A 7 -17.29 -5.11 -4.81
N THR A 8 -18.02 -4.28 -4.07
CA THR A 8 -17.58 -3.84 -2.73
C THR A 8 -17.56 -4.96 -1.69
N GLU A 9 -18.37 -6.01 -1.87
CA GLU A 9 -18.40 -7.17 -0.97
C GLU A 9 -17.31 -8.21 -1.24
N THR A 10 -16.60 -8.06 -2.34
CA THR A 10 -15.45 -8.91 -2.68
C THR A 10 -14.13 -8.35 -2.17
N ILE A 11 -14.13 -7.14 -1.59
CA ILE A 11 -12.95 -6.53 -0.99
C ILE A 11 -12.66 -7.16 0.37
N GLY A 12 -11.42 -7.56 0.58
CA GLY A 12 -10.99 -8.23 1.80
C GLY A 12 -11.08 -9.75 1.71
N HIS A 13 -10.99 -10.42 2.85
CA HIS A 13 -10.92 -11.89 2.97
C HIS A 13 -9.87 -12.53 2.04
N THR A 14 -8.79 -11.79 1.81
CA THR A 14 -7.67 -12.26 0.98
C THR A 14 -6.94 -13.41 1.67
N PRO A 15 -6.41 -14.39 0.93
CA PRO A 15 -5.70 -15.51 1.55
C PRO A 15 -4.32 -15.10 2.09
N LEU A 16 -3.78 -15.92 2.97
CA LEU A 16 -2.35 -15.99 3.25
C LEU A 16 -1.69 -16.98 2.30
N ILE A 17 -0.58 -16.59 1.68
CA ILE A 17 0.24 -17.45 0.83
C ILE A 17 1.56 -17.71 1.56
N ARG A 18 1.93 -18.99 1.73
CA ARG A 18 3.26 -19.33 2.24
C ARG A 18 4.31 -19.04 1.18
N LEU A 19 5.24 -18.16 1.51
CA LEU A 19 6.39 -17.85 0.66
C LEU A 19 7.43 -18.94 0.88
N ARG A 20 7.48 -19.90 -0.04
CA ARG A 20 8.26 -21.14 0.13
C ARG A 20 9.76 -20.86 0.30
N ARG A 21 10.36 -20.13 -0.65
CA ARG A 21 11.78 -19.81 -0.63
C ARG A 21 12.19 -19.02 0.62
N ALA A 22 11.46 -17.97 0.95
CA ALA A 22 11.72 -17.16 2.14
C ALA A 22 11.61 -17.99 3.43
N SER A 23 10.65 -18.93 3.49
CA SER A 23 10.48 -19.82 4.63
C SER A 23 11.61 -20.82 4.74
N GLU A 24 12.05 -21.44 3.64
CA GLU A 24 13.15 -22.41 3.61
C GLU A 24 14.49 -21.76 3.99
N MET A 25 14.77 -20.56 3.48
CA MET A 25 16.00 -19.82 3.78
C MET A 25 16.13 -19.44 5.27
N THR A 26 15.02 -19.25 5.97
CA THR A 26 15.02 -18.72 7.34
C THR A 26 14.68 -19.74 8.41
N GLY A 27 14.10 -20.88 8.03
CA GLY A 27 13.53 -21.84 8.98
C GLY A 27 12.28 -21.32 9.70
N CYS A 28 11.74 -20.17 9.27
CA CYS A 28 10.47 -19.60 9.73
C CYS A 28 9.33 -19.97 8.78
N THR A 29 8.08 -19.78 9.21
CA THR A 29 6.94 -19.78 8.32
C THR A 29 6.65 -18.34 7.90
N ILE A 30 7.08 -17.94 6.68
CA ILE A 30 6.84 -16.60 6.16
C ILE A 30 5.60 -16.63 5.27
N LEU A 31 4.61 -15.83 5.63
CA LEU A 31 3.31 -15.75 4.99
C LEU A 31 3.09 -14.35 4.39
N GLY A 32 2.60 -14.31 3.16
CA GLY A 32 2.20 -13.09 2.48
C GLY A 32 0.68 -12.93 2.47
N LYS A 33 0.16 -11.85 3.03
CA LYS A 33 -1.25 -11.47 2.92
C LYS A 33 -1.52 -10.97 1.50
N ALA A 34 -2.26 -11.74 0.70
CA ALA A 34 -2.39 -11.56 -0.75
C ALA A 34 -3.34 -10.41 -1.12
N GLU A 35 -2.98 -9.19 -0.75
CA GLU A 35 -3.79 -7.99 -0.99
C GLU A 35 -3.92 -7.61 -2.46
N PHE A 36 -3.05 -8.13 -3.34
CA PHE A 36 -3.20 -8.02 -4.79
C PHE A 36 -4.45 -8.75 -5.33
N LEU A 37 -5.03 -9.67 -4.57
CA LEU A 37 -6.27 -10.38 -4.93
C LEU A 37 -7.55 -9.60 -4.59
N ASN A 38 -7.47 -8.44 -3.97
CA ASN A 38 -8.62 -7.54 -3.94
C ASN A 38 -9.08 -7.23 -5.37
N PRO A 39 -10.37 -6.99 -5.61
CA PRO A 39 -10.92 -6.87 -6.97
C PRO A 39 -10.34 -5.70 -7.79
N GLY A 40 -9.88 -4.62 -7.15
CA GLY A 40 -9.13 -3.53 -7.79
C GLY A 40 -7.62 -3.80 -7.87
N GLY A 41 -7.15 -4.97 -7.44
CA GLY A 41 -5.78 -5.46 -7.57
C GLY A 41 -4.79 -4.86 -6.57
N SER A 42 -5.23 -4.34 -5.43
CA SER A 42 -4.30 -3.86 -4.40
C SER A 42 -4.91 -3.73 -3.00
N VAL A 43 -4.03 -3.59 -2.02
CA VAL A 43 -4.35 -3.29 -0.62
C VAL A 43 -5.18 -2.00 -0.45
N LYS A 44 -5.16 -1.10 -1.42
CA LYS A 44 -5.84 0.19 -1.35
C LYS A 44 -7.35 0.12 -1.52
N ASP A 45 -7.88 -0.99 -2.01
CA ASP A 45 -9.32 -1.21 -2.13
C ASP A 45 -10.00 -1.16 -0.76
N ARG A 46 -9.35 -1.70 0.27
CA ARG A 46 -9.84 -1.63 1.65
C ARG A 46 -9.94 -0.21 2.17
N ALA A 47 -8.89 0.57 1.98
CA ALA A 47 -8.85 1.98 2.38
C ALA A 47 -9.93 2.79 1.63
N ALA A 48 -10.06 2.58 0.31
CA ALA A 48 -11.06 3.23 -0.52
C ALA A 48 -12.48 2.94 -0.03
N LEU A 49 -12.80 1.67 0.26
CA LEU A 49 -14.11 1.28 0.76
C LEU A 49 -14.45 1.95 2.09
N TYR A 50 -13.50 1.98 3.03
CA TYR A 50 -13.74 2.55 4.36
C TYR A 50 -13.81 4.08 4.35
N ILE A 51 -13.01 4.75 3.52
CA ILE A 51 -13.08 6.20 3.34
C ILE A 51 -14.45 6.62 2.77
N ILE A 52 -14.96 5.89 1.79
CA ILE A 52 -16.26 6.18 1.19
C ILE A 52 -17.39 5.90 2.18
N LYS A 53 -17.39 4.73 2.83
CA LYS A 53 -18.39 4.39 3.86
C LYS A 53 -18.42 5.40 5.02
N ASP A 54 -17.26 5.86 5.48
CA ASP A 54 -17.17 6.89 6.51
C ASP A 54 -17.78 8.22 6.05
N ALA A 55 -17.52 8.63 4.81
CA ALA A 55 -18.11 9.85 4.25
C ALA A 55 -19.64 9.75 4.09
N GLU A 56 -20.17 8.59 3.71
CA GLU A 56 -21.60 8.31 3.65
C GLU A 56 -22.23 8.38 5.04
N GLN A 57 -21.63 7.73 6.03
CA GLN A 57 -22.13 7.71 7.42
C GLN A 57 -22.19 9.11 8.04
N ARG A 58 -21.22 9.98 7.68
CA ARG A 58 -21.20 11.39 8.11
C ARG A 58 -22.13 12.29 7.30
N GLY A 59 -22.80 11.77 6.26
CA GLY A 59 -23.63 12.56 5.36
C GLY A 59 -22.86 13.54 4.45
N ALA A 60 -21.52 13.40 4.36
CA ALA A 60 -20.66 14.25 3.54
C ALA A 60 -20.69 13.88 2.05
N LEU A 61 -21.16 12.67 1.72
CA LEU A 61 -21.24 12.15 0.37
C LEU A 61 -22.60 11.47 0.17
N ARG A 62 -23.36 11.90 -0.85
CA ARG A 62 -24.65 11.32 -1.26
C ARG A 62 -24.53 10.71 -2.65
N PRO A 63 -25.38 9.75 -3.04
CA PRO A 63 -25.34 9.14 -4.38
C PRO A 63 -25.23 10.17 -5.51
N GLY A 64 -24.23 10.01 -6.37
CA GLY A 64 -23.87 10.96 -7.43
C GLY A 64 -22.90 12.07 -7.03
N GLY A 65 -22.46 12.12 -5.76
CA GLY A 65 -21.43 13.05 -5.29
C GLY A 65 -20.04 12.76 -5.85
N VAL A 66 -19.03 13.52 -5.43
CA VAL A 66 -17.69 13.51 -6.00
C VAL A 66 -16.63 13.14 -4.96
N ILE A 67 -15.75 12.22 -5.33
CA ILE A 67 -14.58 11.84 -4.54
C ILE A 67 -13.34 12.42 -5.20
N VAL A 68 -12.57 13.22 -4.47
CA VAL A 68 -11.31 13.81 -4.95
C VAL A 68 -10.15 13.24 -4.16
N GLU A 69 -9.09 12.84 -4.86
CA GLU A 69 -7.87 12.35 -4.22
C GLU A 69 -6.62 12.72 -5.00
N GLY A 70 -5.57 13.07 -4.24
CA GLY A 70 -4.20 13.20 -4.76
C GLY A 70 -3.42 11.93 -4.49
N THR A 71 -3.03 11.19 -5.54
CA THR A 71 -2.41 9.88 -5.38
C THR A 71 -1.42 9.51 -6.47
N ALA A 72 -0.46 8.65 -6.12
CA ALA A 72 0.48 8.03 -7.06
C ALA A 72 -0.09 6.79 -7.80
N GLY A 73 -1.37 6.42 -7.60
CA GLY A 73 -2.01 5.37 -8.40
C GLY A 73 -3.04 4.49 -7.69
N ASN A 74 -2.61 3.50 -6.93
CA ASN A 74 -3.49 2.43 -6.40
C ASN A 74 -4.70 2.94 -5.60
N THR A 75 -4.53 3.98 -4.78
CA THR A 75 -5.66 4.55 -4.04
C THR A 75 -6.69 5.17 -4.99
N GLY A 76 -6.23 5.86 -6.02
CA GLY A 76 -7.11 6.41 -7.05
C GLY A 76 -7.90 5.32 -7.78
N ILE A 77 -7.27 4.21 -8.12
CA ILE A 77 -7.91 3.04 -8.73
C ILE A 77 -8.99 2.47 -7.79
N GLY A 78 -8.64 2.23 -6.53
CA GLY A 78 -9.59 1.72 -5.53
C GLY A 78 -10.77 2.68 -5.32
N LEU A 79 -10.52 4.00 -5.19
CA LEU A 79 -11.57 5.01 -5.03
C LEU A 79 -12.48 5.10 -6.27
N ALA A 80 -11.91 4.99 -7.49
CA ALA A 80 -12.70 5.02 -8.71
C ALA A 80 -13.61 3.77 -8.83
N LEU A 81 -13.08 2.58 -8.59
CA LEU A 81 -13.85 1.34 -8.69
C LEU A 81 -14.93 1.22 -7.60
N VAL A 82 -14.59 1.51 -6.35
CA VAL A 82 -15.56 1.53 -5.24
C VAL A 82 -16.58 2.64 -5.47
N GLY A 83 -16.12 3.83 -5.92
CA GLY A 83 -16.98 4.96 -6.26
C GLY A 83 -17.98 4.58 -7.33
N ASN A 84 -17.56 4.00 -8.45
CA ASN A 84 -18.45 3.55 -9.52
C ASN A 84 -19.48 2.54 -9.01
N ALA A 85 -19.05 1.53 -8.23
CA ALA A 85 -19.95 0.53 -7.67
C ALA A 85 -21.01 1.11 -6.70
N ARG A 86 -20.75 2.28 -6.14
CA ARG A 86 -21.63 2.97 -5.19
C ARG A 86 -22.30 4.24 -5.77
N GLY A 87 -22.11 4.50 -7.08
CA GLY A 87 -22.76 5.60 -7.80
C GLY A 87 -22.12 6.98 -7.56
N TYR A 88 -20.80 7.03 -7.33
CA TYR A 88 -20.02 8.26 -7.16
C TYR A 88 -19.12 8.53 -8.37
N ARG A 89 -18.77 9.79 -8.58
CA ARG A 89 -17.75 10.22 -9.55
C ARG A 89 -16.41 10.42 -8.85
N SER A 90 -15.32 10.14 -9.55
CA SER A 90 -13.98 10.28 -9.00
C SER A 90 -13.14 11.26 -9.80
N VAL A 91 -12.47 12.18 -9.11
CA VAL A 91 -11.48 13.12 -9.66
C VAL A 91 -10.13 12.78 -9.01
N ILE A 92 -9.19 12.31 -9.82
CA ILE A 92 -7.88 11.87 -9.33
C ILE A 92 -6.80 12.82 -9.82
N VAL A 93 -6.06 13.39 -8.89
CA VAL A 93 -4.90 14.26 -9.15
C VAL A 93 -3.62 13.43 -9.00
N MET A 94 -2.80 13.42 -10.04
CA MET A 94 -1.60 12.58 -10.11
C MET A 94 -0.40 13.35 -10.66
N PRO A 95 0.81 13.16 -10.12
CA PRO A 95 2.03 13.66 -10.76
C PRO A 95 2.22 13.06 -12.15
N GLU A 96 2.58 13.88 -13.12
CA GLU A 96 2.82 13.46 -14.51
C GLU A 96 3.96 12.43 -14.68
N THR A 97 4.84 12.31 -13.69
CA THR A 97 5.97 11.37 -13.66
C THR A 97 5.60 9.93 -13.31
N GLN A 98 4.35 9.66 -12.93
CA GLN A 98 3.90 8.30 -12.62
C GLN A 98 3.85 7.41 -13.87
N SER A 99 3.89 6.09 -13.67
CA SER A 99 3.90 5.11 -14.77
C SER A 99 2.68 5.25 -15.67
N GLN A 100 2.86 4.97 -16.97
CA GLN A 100 1.79 5.07 -17.95
C GLN A 100 0.67 4.08 -17.64
N GLU A 101 1.03 2.88 -17.17
CA GLU A 101 0.10 1.82 -16.80
C GLU A 101 -0.93 2.28 -15.75
N LYS A 102 -0.48 3.06 -14.75
CA LYS A 102 -1.37 3.61 -13.72
C LYS A 102 -2.29 4.69 -14.26
N LYS A 103 -1.80 5.56 -15.14
CA LYS A 103 -2.61 6.59 -15.81
C LYS A 103 -3.71 5.98 -16.65
N ASP A 104 -3.37 4.96 -17.42
CA ASP A 104 -4.31 4.27 -18.30
C ASP A 104 -5.34 3.48 -17.50
N MET A 105 -4.93 2.83 -16.40
CA MET A 105 -5.87 2.16 -15.52
C MET A 105 -6.86 3.12 -14.88
N LEU A 106 -6.44 4.32 -14.45
CA LEU A 106 -7.36 5.33 -13.90
C LEU A 106 -8.38 5.82 -14.95
N ARG A 107 -7.95 6.04 -16.19
CA ARG A 107 -8.85 6.39 -17.29
C ARG A 107 -9.83 5.27 -17.59
N LEU A 108 -9.35 4.02 -17.61
CA LEU A 108 -10.19 2.83 -17.80
C LEU A 108 -11.24 2.70 -16.70
N CYS A 109 -10.92 3.07 -15.46
CA CYS A 109 -11.88 3.13 -14.34
C CYS A 109 -12.87 4.28 -14.45
N GLY A 110 -12.80 5.14 -15.46
CA GLY A 110 -13.70 6.30 -15.66
C GLY A 110 -13.43 7.48 -14.72
N ALA A 111 -12.24 7.54 -14.10
CA ALA A 111 -11.85 8.67 -13.28
C ALA A 111 -11.54 9.90 -14.14
N ASP A 112 -11.98 11.10 -13.68
CA ASP A 112 -11.47 12.39 -14.20
C ASP A 112 -10.02 12.56 -13.71
N LEU A 113 -9.07 12.23 -14.57
CA LEU A 113 -7.63 12.24 -14.25
C LEU A 113 -7.03 13.61 -14.53
N ARG A 114 -6.52 14.27 -13.47
CA ARG A 114 -5.82 15.55 -13.52
C ARG A 114 -4.33 15.33 -13.31
N LEU A 115 -3.52 15.52 -14.35
CA LEU A 115 -2.06 15.46 -14.25
C LEU A 115 -1.52 16.82 -13.81
N VAL A 116 -0.57 16.79 -12.87
CA VAL A 116 0.11 17.99 -12.34
C VAL A 116 1.61 17.77 -12.32
N PRO A 117 2.42 18.85 -12.30
CA PRO A 117 3.87 18.74 -12.18
C PRO A 117 4.29 17.98 -10.91
N ALA A 118 5.36 17.20 -11.01
CA ALA A 118 5.98 16.54 -9.88
C ALA A 118 6.81 17.55 -9.07
N VAL A 119 6.21 18.13 -8.04
CA VAL A 119 6.82 19.17 -7.20
C VAL A 119 6.78 18.77 -5.72
N PRO A 120 7.69 19.30 -4.87
CA PRO A 120 7.73 19.06 -3.44
C PRO A 120 6.40 19.43 -2.74
N TYR A 121 6.12 18.80 -1.61
CA TYR A 121 4.88 19.03 -0.84
C TYR A 121 4.65 20.51 -0.45
N ALA A 122 5.70 21.28 -0.23
CA ALA A 122 5.60 22.71 0.08
C ALA A 122 4.99 23.55 -1.06
N ASN A 123 5.11 23.07 -2.31
CA ASN A 123 4.56 23.77 -3.48
C ASN A 123 3.04 23.62 -3.52
N PRO A 124 2.27 24.71 -3.74
CA PRO A 124 0.81 24.67 -3.88
C PRO A 124 0.31 23.75 -5.00
N MET A 125 1.10 23.51 -6.06
CA MET A 125 0.77 22.61 -7.16
C MET A 125 1.10 21.15 -6.86
N ASN A 126 1.63 20.82 -5.66
CA ASN A 126 1.78 19.42 -5.26
C ASN A 126 0.43 18.71 -5.33
N TYR A 127 0.43 17.52 -5.89
CA TYR A 127 -0.78 16.74 -6.19
C TYR A 127 -1.72 16.54 -4.97
N VAL A 128 -1.16 16.40 -3.76
CA VAL A 128 -1.95 16.28 -2.51
C VAL A 128 -2.62 17.61 -2.16
N ARG A 129 -1.85 18.71 -2.16
CA ARG A 129 -2.38 20.04 -1.81
C ARG A 129 -3.35 20.57 -2.86
N TYR A 130 -3.08 20.29 -4.13
CA TYR A 130 -3.97 20.66 -5.22
C TYR A 130 -5.31 19.90 -5.11
N SER A 131 -5.27 18.58 -4.81
CA SER A 131 -6.49 17.80 -4.67
C SER A 131 -7.38 18.25 -3.51
N GLU A 132 -6.79 18.70 -2.40
CA GLU A 132 -7.53 19.25 -1.27
C GLU A 132 -8.31 20.52 -1.69
N ARG A 133 -7.64 21.48 -2.35
CA ARG A 133 -8.29 22.70 -2.83
C ARG A 133 -9.38 22.40 -3.86
N LEU A 134 -9.10 21.50 -4.80
CA LEU A 134 -10.05 21.08 -5.82
C LEU A 134 -11.31 20.45 -5.20
N ALA A 135 -11.14 19.64 -4.16
CA ALA A 135 -12.29 19.08 -3.41
C ALA A 135 -13.15 20.18 -2.78
N GLN A 136 -12.53 21.20 -2.19
CA GLN A 136 -13.23 22.34 -1.60
C GLN A 136 -13.94 23.19 -2.67
N GLU A 137 -13.34 23.38 -3.83
CA GLU A 137 -13.96 24.09 -4.97
C GLU A 137 -15.18 23.32 -5.49
N ILE A 138 -15.07 22.02 -5.71
CA ILE A 138 -16.17 21.18 -6.18
C ILE A 138 -17.30 21.15 -5.14
N LEU A 139 -16.99 21.04 -3.86
CA LEU A 139 -18.00 21.01 -2.79
C LEU A 139 -18.91 22.25 -2.79
N ARG A 140 -18.41 23.42 -3.18
CA ARG A 140 -19.22 24.66 -3.23
C ARG A 140 -20.35 24.63 -4.25
N SER A 141 -20.20 23.83 -5.31
CA SER A 141 -21.15 23.74 -6.41
C SER A 141 -21.82 22.37 -6.55
N GLU A 142 -21.38 21.35 -5.79
CA GLU A 142 -21.91 19.99 -5.89
C GLU A 142 -22.98 19.71 -4.81
N PRO A 143 -24.28 19.72 -5.18
CA PRO A 143 -25.37 19.58 -4.20
C PRO A 143 -25.42 18.19 -3.55
N LYS A 144 -24.79 17.18 -4.16
CA LYS A 144 -24.71 15.82 -3.66
C LYS A 144 -23.49 15.58 -2.75
N GLY A 145 -22.69 16.63 -2.52
CA GLY A 145 -21.49 16.60 -1.72
C GLY A 145 -20.23 16.22 -2.50
N ALA A 146 -19.11 16.68 -2.01
CA ALA A 146 -17.79 16.27 -2.48
C ALA A 146 -16.88 16.06 -1.28
N ILE A 147 -15.99 15.07 -1.37
CA ILE A 147 -15.01 14.80 -0.34
C ILE A 147 -13.59 14.82 -0.90
N TRP A 148 -12.65 15.32 -0.11
CA TRP A 148 -11.26 14.97 -0.25
C TRP A 148 -11.01 13.68 0.54
N ALA A 149 -10.63 12.61 -0.14
CA ALA A 149 -10.46 11.30 0.48
C ALA A 149 -9.32 11.29 1.51
N ASN A 150 -8.24 12.11 1.26
CA ASN A 150 -7.14 12.34 2.19
C ASN A 150 -6.56 11.06 2.78
N GLN A 151 -6.13 10.15 1.91
CA GLN A 151 -5.65 8.82 2.30
C GLN A 151 -4.59 8.81 3.41
N PHE A 152 -3.79 9.87 3.50
CA PHE A 152 -2.68 9.95 4.47
C PHE A 152 -3.15 10.23 5.90
N ASP A 153 -4.17 11.07 6.05
CA ASP A 153 -4.57 11.57 7.37
C ASP A 153 -6.03 11.21 7.73
N ASN A 154 -6.78 10.62 6.82
CA ASN A 154 -8.11 10.08 7.10
C ASN A 154 -8.00 8.73 7.80
N LEU A 155 -8.38 8.70 9.08
CA LEU A 155 -8.27 7.51 9.94
C LEU A 155 -9.17 6.34 9.51
N ALA A 156 -10.14 6.55 8.62
CA ALA A 156 -10.90 5.46 8.02
C ALA A 156 -10.00 4.46 7.26
N ASN A 157 -8.88 4.94 6.69
CA ASN A 157 -7.87 4.08 6.09
C ASN A 157 -7.27 3.10 7.11
N ARG A 158 -6.77 3.60 8.24
CA ARG A 158 -6.23 2.75 9.33
C ARG A 158 -7.32 1.82 9.90
N ARG A 159 -8.52 2.34 10.09
CA ARG A 159 -9.66 1.58 10.59
C ARG A 159 -10.00 0.38 9.71
N ALA A 160 -9.90 0.51 8.37
CA ALA A 160 -10.10 -0.61 7.45
C ALA A 160 -9.18 -1.81 7.79
N HIS A 161 -7.92 -1.55 8.06
CA HIS A 161 -6.95 -2.61 8.37
C HIS A 161 -7.06 -3.13 9.81
N TYR A 162 -7.44 -2.26 10.75
CA TYR A 162 -7.70 -2.64 12.13
C TYR A 162 -8.91 -3.57 12.24
N GLU A 163 -10.00 -3.26 11.52
CA GLU A 163 -11.26 -4.02 11.58
C GLU A 163 -11.28 -5.24 10.65
N THR A 164 -10.41 -5.31 9.63
CA THR A 164 -10.45 -6.40 8.65
C THR A 164 -9.12 -7.13 8.50
N THR A 165 -8.07 -6.50 8.00
CA THR A 165 -6.81 -7.17 7.68
C THR A 165 -6.15 -7.82 8.90
N GLY A 166 -6.10 -7.11 10.03
CA GLY A 166 -5.55 -7.63 11.28
C GLY A 166 -6.32 -8.85 11.82
N PRO A 167 -7.65 -8.77 11.98
CA PRO A 167 -8.48 -9.92 12.31
C PRO A 167 -8.34 -11.10 11.36
N GLU A 168 -8.35 -10.87 10.05
CA GLU A 168 -8.14 -11.93 9.06
C GLU A 168 -6.79 -12.64 9.24
N ILE A 169 -5.71 -11.90 9.47
CA ILE A 169 -4.39 -12.48 9.75
C ILE A 169 -4.42 -13.33 11.01
N TRP A 170 -5.02 -12.82 12.07
CA TRP A 170 -5.15 -13.56 13.34
C TRP A 170 -5.90 -14.88 13.17
N GLU A 171 -7.05 -14.85 12.51
CA GLU A 171 -7.88 -16.02 12.23
C GLU A 171 -7.17 -17.03 11.32
N GLN A 172 -6.59 -16.56 10.22
CA GLN A 172 -5.92 -17.41 9.24
C GLN A 172 -4.64 -18.07 9.78
N THR A 173 -4.00 -17.47 10.77
CA THR A 173 -2.86 -18.06 11.47
C THR A 173 -3.26 -18.84 12.73
N GLU A 174 -4.55 -18.95 13.03
CA GLU A 174 -5.07 -19.56 14.28
C GLU A 174 -4.42 -18.93 15.53
N GLY A 175 -4.16 -17.63 15.48
CA GLY A 175 -3.48 -16.90 16.54
C GLY A 175 -1.98 -17.20 16.70
N LYS A 176 -1.35 -17.93 15.76
CA LYS A 176 0.06 -18.33 15.84
C LYS A 176 1.04 -17.32 15.24
N VAL A 177 0.57 -16.15 14.78
CA VAL A 177 1.43 -15.10 14.25
C VAL A 177 2.34 -14.54 15.35
N ASP A 178 3.66 -14.57 15.13
CA ASP A 178 4.68 -14.04 16.04
C ASP A 178 5.11 -12.62 15.64
N ALA A 179 5.12 -12.33 14.32
CA ALA A 179 5.50 -11.02 13.83
C ALA A 179 4.72 -10.58 12.59
N PHE A 180 4.54 -9.27 12.46
CA PHE A 180 3.99 -8.61 11.27
C PHE A 180 4.98 -7.59 10.73
N VAL A 181 5.23 -7.61 9.42
CA VAL A 181 6.18 -6.72 8.75
C VAL A 181 5.49 -6.02 7.59
N ALA A 182 5.56 -4.69 7.52
CA ALA A 182 5.06 -3.96 6.37
C ALA A 182 5.80 -2.64 6.13
N SER A 183 5.82 -2.20 4.88
CA SER A 183 6.27 -0.88 4.47
C SER A 183 5.19 0.17 4.67
N VAL A 184 5.61 1.44 4.68
CA VAL A 184 4.73 2.58 4.89
C VAL A 184 4.59 3.43 3.64
N GLY A 185 3.36 3.46 3.08
CA GLY A 185 2.89 4.51 2.18
C GLY A 185 2.08 5.52 2.99
N THR A 186 0.84 5.21 3.31
CA THR A 186 -0.01 6.05 4.18
C THR A 186 0.10 5.71 5.67
N GLY A 187 0.70 4.58 6.01
CA GLY A 187 0.76 4.06 7.37
C GLY A 187 -0.47 3.24 7.80
N GLY A 188 -1.58 3.34 7.08
CA GLY A 188 -2.84 2.70 7.48
C GLY A 188 -2.73 1.19 7.66
N THR A 189 -2.07 0.49 6.73
CA THR A 189 -1.91 -0.97 6.78
C THR A 189 -1.05 -1.40 7.97
N LEU A 190 0.17 -0.84 8.10
CA LEU A 190 1.07 -1.19 9.19
C LEU A 190 0.44 -0.89 10.55
N ALA A 191 -0.07 0.34 10.74
CA ALA A 191 -0.64 0.75 12.01
C ALA A 191 -1.93 -0.02 12.35
N GLY A 192 -2.86 -0.15 11.41
CA GLY A 192 -4.13 -0.84 11.66
C GLY A 192 -3.94 -2.32 12.02
N VAL A 193 -3.11 -3.04 11.27
CA VAL A 193 -2.79 -4.43 11.56
C VAL A 193 -2.03 -4.56 12.88
N ALA A 194 -1.01 -3.73 13.09
CA ALA A 194 -0.21 -3.75 14.32
C ALA A 194 -1.06 -3.54 15.58
N MET A 195 -1.97 -2.56 15.56
CA MET A 195 -2.91 -2.32 16.65
C MET A 195 -3.82 -3.52 16.90
N ALA A 196 -4.44 -4.06 15.84
CA ALA A 196 -5.35 -5.19 15.94
C ALA A 196 -4.67 -6.47 16.47
N LEU A 197 -3.43 -6.72 16.07
CA LEU A 197 -2.65 -7.88 16.53
C LEU A 197 -2.16 -7.71 17.98
N LYS A 198 -1.66 -6.52 18.34
CA LYS A 198 -1.21 -6.22 19.71
C LYS A 198 -2.32 -6.32 20.75
N GLU A 199 -3.55 -5.94 20.38
CA GLU A 199 -4.72 -6.07 21.25
C GLU A 199 -5.04 -7.53 21.57
N ARG A 200 -4.83 -8.44 20.60
CA ARG A 200 -5.05 -9.88 20.77
C ARG A 200 -3.91 -10.58 21.50
N ASN A 201 -2.69 -10.21 21.17
CA ASN A 201 -1.48 -10.75 21.81
C ASN A 201 -0.37 -9.68 21.83
N PRO A 202 -0.12 -9.05 23.00
CA PRO A 202 0.91 -8.00 23.15
C PRO A 202 2.35 -8.45 22.82
N ARG A 203 2.60 -9.77 22.75
CA ARG A 203 3.94 -10.31 22.43
C ARG A 203 4.26 -10.27 20.94
N ILE A 204 3.26 -10.15 20.07
CA ILE A 204 3.47 -10.06 18.61
C ILE A 204 4.36 -8.86 18.31
N LYS A 205 5.40 -9.06 17.52
CA LYS A 205 6.33 -8.01 17.09
C LYS A 205 5.85 -7.37 15.79
N ASN A 206 5.86 -6.04 15.73
CA ASN A 206 5.52 -5.29 14.53
C ASN A 206 6.75 -4.55 14.00
N TYR A 207 7.08 -4.79 12.75
CA TYR A 207 8.28 -4.23 12.13
C TYR A 207 7.93 -3.35 10.93
N LEU A 208 8.62 -2.22 10.87
CA LEU A 208 8.66 -1.37 9.68
C LEU A 208 9.73 -1.89 8.72
N ALA A 209 9.38 -2.10 7.45
CA ALA A 209 10.33 -2.23 6.35
C ALA A 209 10.27 -0.95 5.49
N ASP A 210 11.35 -0.17 5.46
CA ASP A 210 11.34 1.16 4.86
C ASP A 210 12.35 1.27 3.71
N PRO A 211 11.96 1.75 2.51
CA PRO A 211 12.90 1.93 1.42
C PRO A 211 13.87 3.09 1.66
N LEU A 212 14.98 3.11 0.95
CA LEU A 212 15.81 4.32 0.84
C LEU A 212 14.97 5.50 0.32
N GLY A 213 15.33 6.72 0.70
CA GLY A 213 14.58 7.93 0.34
C GLY A 213 13.39 8.23 1.25
N SER A 214 13.04 7.32 2.15
CA SER A 214 12.05 7.55 3.21
C SER A 214 12.70 8.13 4.46
N ALA A 215 11.93 8.92 5.22
CA ALA A 215 12.36 9.46 6.52
C ALA A 215 11.78 8.67 7.72
N ILE A 216 10.93 7.65 7.48
CA ILE A 216 10.24 6.95 8.56
C ILE A 216 11.20 6.06 9.35
N TYR A 217 12.13 5.38 8.65
CA TYR A 217 13.17 4.61 9.32
C TYR A 217 13.98 5.47 10.30
N SER A 218 14.48 6.63 9.86
CA SER A 218 15.28 7.51 10.74
C SER A 218 14.47 8.04 11.91
N TYR A 219 13.18 8.33 11.71
CA TYR A 219 12.30 8.74 12.80
C TYR A 219 12.21 7.68 13.90
N TYR A 220 12.00 6.40 13.57
CA TYR A 220 11.95 5.33 14.57
C TYR A 220 13.33 5.03 15.17
N ALA A 221 14.41 5.20 14.41
CA ALA A 221 15.77 4.92 14.87
C ALA A 221 16.36 6.04 15.75
N THR A 222 16.07 7.30 15.44
CA THR A 222 16.75 8.45 16.06
C THR A 222 15.80 9.54 16.58
N GLY A 223 14.51 9.47 16.29
CA GLY A 223 13.52 10.51 16.59
C GLY A 223 13.47 11.63 15.54
N GLU A 224 14.32 11.60 14.51
CA GLU A 224 14.41 12.66 13.50
C GLU A 224 13.92 12.18 12.13
N LEU A 225 13.16 13.03 11.43
CA LEU A 225 12.73 12.79 10.06
C LEU A 225 13.85 13.17 9.08
N LYS A 226 14.66 12.21 8.68
CA LYS A 226 15.77 12.41 7.73
C LYS A 226 15.70 11.36 6.62
N ALA A 227 15.46 11.80 5.39
CA ALA A 227 15.53 10.94 4.22
C ALA A 227 16.98 10.82 3.72
N GLU A 228 17.40 9.61 3.37
CA GLU A 228 18.73 9.32 2.81
C GLU A 228 18.60 8.40 1.61
N GLY A 229 19.30 8.74 0.52
CA GLY A 229 19.23 7.98 -0.74
C GLY A 229 17.92 8.17 -1.48
N ASN A 230 17.62 7.23 -2.35
CA ASN A 230 16.37 7.15 -3.13
C ASN A 230 16.01 5.68 -3.42
N SER A 231 14.80 5.45 -3.87
CA SER A 231 14.34 4.12 -4.31
C SER A 231 13.48 4.26 -5.55
N ILE A 232 13.48 3.21 -6.38
CA ILE A 232 12.59 3.12 -7.56
C ILE A 232 11.17 2.69 -7.19
N THR A 233 10.92 2.35 -5.92
CA THR A 233 9.60 1.95 -5.45
C THR A 233 8.60 3.10 -5.49
N GLU A 234 7.35 2.79 -5.77
CA GLU A 234 6.26 3.75 -5.82
C GLU A 234 5.21 3.46 -4.76
N GLY A 235 4.61 4.51 -4.20
CA GLY A 235 3.50 4.39 -3.25
C GLY A 235 3.90 4.07 -1.81
N ILE A 236 5.18 3.93 -1.53
CA ILE A 236 5.77 3.80 -0.19
C ILE A 236 6.94 4.76 -0.03
N GLY A 237 7.45 4.90 1.19
CA GLY A 237 8.50 5.86 1.53
C GLY A 237 7.93 7.26 1.76
N GLN A 238 7.92 7.70 3.01
CA GLN A 238 7.34 8.98 3.40
C GLN A 238 8.37 9.91 4.03
N GLY A 239 8.17 11.22 3.81
CA GLY A 239 8.97 12.28 4.44
C GLY A 239 8.38 12.80 5.76
N ARG A 240 7.25 12.29 6.21
CA ARG A 240 6.54 12.73 7.42
C ARG A 240 5.78 11.58 8.10
N ILE A 241 5.48 11.74 9.38
CA ILE A 241 4.53 10.88 10.06
C ILE A 241 3.11 11.33 9.67
N THR A 242 2.34 10.39 9.12
CA THR A 242 0.93 10.60 8.77
C THR A 242 0.04 10.32 9.98
N LYS A 243 -1.17 10.87 10.00
CA LYS A 243 -2.14 10.55 11.08
C LYS A 243 -2.47 9.05 11.14
N ASN A 244 -2.44 8.37 10.00
CA ASN A 244 -2.64 6.92 9.98
C ASN A 244 -1.52 6.14 10.67
N LEU A 245 -0.29 6.67 10.70
CA LEU A 245 0.86 6.02 11.34
C LEU A 245 1.03 6.42 12.82
N GLU A 246 0.50 7.58 13.21
CA GLU A 246 0.61 8.07 14.60
C GLU A 246 0.14 7.02 15.61
N GLY A 247 0.99 6.78 16.64
CA GLY A 247 0.68 5.83 17.72
C GLY A 247 0.73 4.35 17.32
N ALA A 248 1.24 4.03 16.12
CA ALA A 248 1.42 2.63 15.73
C ALA A 248 2.43 1.92 16.66
N PRO A 249 2.09 0.73 17.21
CA PRO A 249 2.97 -0.01 18.12
C PRO A 249 4.04 -0.76 17.31
N ILE A 250 5.11 -0.06 16.93
CA ILE A 250 6.25 -0.59 16.15
C ILE A 250 7.35 -1.02 17.12
N ASP A 251 7.78 -2.27 17.02
CA ASP A 251 8.81 -2.88 17.88
C ASP A 251 10.22 -2.85 17.25
N GLY A 252 10.30 -2.74 15.91
CA GLY A 252 11.59 -2.68 15.20
C GLY A 252 11.43 -2.14 13.78
N TRP A 253 12.56 -1.82 13.16
CA TRP A 253 12.58 -1.17 11.84
C TRP A 253 13.80 -1.59 11.03
N PHE A 254 13.59 -1.77 9.73
CA PHE A 254 14.62 -2.16 8.79
C PHE A 254 14.64 -1.20 7.61
N ARG A 255 15.84 -0.79 7.21
CA ARG A 255 16.05 -0.13 5.92
C ARG A 255 16.29 -1.19 4.86
N VAL A 256 15.67 -1.02 3.69
CA VAL A 256 15.78 -1.94 2.56
C VAL A 256 16.17 -1.16 1.31
N THR A 257 17.15 -1.67 0.54
CA THR A 257 17.60 -1.09 -0.72
C THR A 257 16.90 -1.72 -1.92
N ASP A 258 17.01 -1.07 -3.09
CA ASP A 258 16.48 -1.63 -4.33
C ASP A 258 17.24 -2.88 -4.78
N GLU A 259 18.55 -2.95 -4.47
CA GLU A 259 19.39 -4.12 -4.74
C GLU A 259 19.00 -5.34 -3.89
N GLU A 260 18.50 -5.13 -2.68
CA GLU A 260 17.96 -6.21 -1.84
C GLU A 260 16.55 -6.63 -2.32
N MET A 261 15.73 -5.67 -2.77
CA MET A 261 14.33 -5.88 -3.11
C MET A 261 14.13 -6.55 -4.47
N LEU A 262 14.87 -6.13 -5.50
CA LEU A 262 14.66 -6.59 -6.87
C LEU A 262 14.87 -8.10 -7.06
N PRO A 263 15.98 -8.72 -6.56
CA PRO A 263 16.15 -10.17 -6.67
C PRO A 263 14.99 -10.97 -6.07
N ILE A 264 14.41 -10.49 -4.96
CA ILE A 264 13.25 -11.13 -4.33
C ILE A 264 12.04 -11.13 -5.29
N LEU A 265 11.78 -10.01 -5.98
CA LEU A 265 10.69 -9.94 -6.95
C LEU A 265 10.91 -10.89 -8.14
N PHE A 266 12.15 -10.99 -8.61
CA PHE A 266 12.49 -11.88 -9.72
C PHE A 266 12.36 -13.35 -9.33
N ASP A 267 12.81 -13.70 -8.14
CA ASP A 267 12.66 -15.06 -7.58
C ASP A 267 11.16 -15.42 -7.39
N LEU A 268 10.33 -14.49 -6.92
CA LEU A 268 8.88 -14.72 -6.83
C LEU A 268 8.25 -15.07 -8.17
N VAL A 269 8.68 -14.44 -9.26
CA VAL A 269 8.17 -14.75 -10.62
C VAL A 269 8.55 -16.16 -11.02
N LEU A 270 9.84 -16.52 -10.90
CA LEU A 270 10.35 -17.79 -11.41
C LEU A 270 10.02 -18.98 -10.53
N GLU A 271 10.03 -18.81 -9.22
CA GLU A 271 9.95 -19.92 -8.28
C GLU A 271 8.54 -20.09 -7.67
N GLU A 272 7.77 -19.01 -7.59
CA GLU A 272 6.46 -19.03 -6.94
C GLU A 272 5.32 -18.57 -7.85
N GLY A 273 5.61 -18.13 -9.09
CA GLY A 273 4.61 -17.69 -10.07
C GLY A 273 3.91 -16.39 -9.67
N LEU A 274 4.53 -15.55 -8.85
CA LEU A 274 3.95 -14.32 -8.32
C LEU A 274 4.62 -13.09 -8.94
N ILE A 275 3.86 -12.33 -9.76
CA ILE A 275 4.30 -11.07 -10.37
C ILE A 275 3.77 -9.92 -9.52
N LEU A 276 4.62 -9.35 -8.64
CA LEU A 276 4.18 -8.39 -7.62
C LEU A 276 4.97 -7.06 -7.68
N GLY A 277 4.43 -6.02 -7.05
CA GLY A 277 5.01 -4.68 -7.06
C GLY A 277 6.18 -4.50 -6.07
N GLY A 278 6.91 -3.39 -6.20
CA GLY A 278 8.13 -3.10 -5.43
C GLY A 278 7.93 -3.10 -3.91
N SER A 279 6.79 -2.62 -3.43
CA SER A 279 6.47 -2.67 -2.00
C SER A 279 6.43 -4.09 -1.43
N THR A 280 6.04 -5.09 -2.24
CA THR A 280 6.09 -6.50 -1.84
C THR A 280 7.55 -6.97 -1.63
N GLY A 281 8.46 -6.61 -2.52
CA GLY A 281 9.89 -6.95 -2.35
C GLY A 281 10.50 -6.30 -1.10
N ILE A 282 10.18 -5.01 -0.83
CA ILE A 282 10.56 -4.33 0.43
C ILE A 282 10.00 -5.08 1.65
N ASN A 283 8.73 -5.47 1.61
CA ASN A 283 8.07 -6.19 2.69
C ASN A 283 8.72 -7.55 2.98
N ILE A 284 9.01 -8.32 1.94
CA ILE A 284 9.66 -9.64 2.09
C ILE A 284 11.11 -9.49 2.57
N ALA A 285 11.87 -8.52 2.04
CA ALA A 285 13.21 -8.23 2.55
C ALA A 285 13.20 -7.88 4.05
N GLY A 286 12.22 -7.06 4.47
CA GLY A 286 11.98 -6.79 5.88
C GLY A 286 11.62 -8.04 6.68
N ALA A 287 10.79 -8.93 6.14
CA ALA A 287 10.43 -10.19 6.79
C ALA A 287 11.62 -11.13 6.95
N LEU A 288 12.53 -11.19 5.96
CA LEU A 288 13.79 -11.93 6.06
C LEU A 288 14.71 -11.37 7.16
N LYS A 289 14.79 -10.04 7.30
CA LYS A 289 15.55 -9.37 8.38
C LYS A 289 14.91 -9.65 9.75
N ALA A 290 13.59 -9.60 9.87
CA ALA A 290 12.86 -9.95 11.09
C ALA A 290 13.08 -11.44 11.46
N ALA A 291 13.05 -12.36 10.49
CA ALA A 291 13.33 -13.77 10.72
C ALA A 291 14.74 -14.01 11.24
N LYS A 292 15.73 -13.26 10.72
CA LYS A 292 17.11 -13.32 11.21
C LYS A 292 17.24 -12.86 12.66
N GLU A 293 16.47 -11.84 13.06
CA GLU A 293 16.44 -11.30 14.42
C GLU A 293 15.75 -12.27 15.40
N LEU A 294 14.60 -12.84 15.00
CA LEU A 294 13.79 -13.71 15.84
C LEU A 294 14.35 -15.13 15.95
N GLY A 295 15.06 -15.61 14.94
CA GLY A 295 15.49 -16.99 14.80
C GLY A 295 14.45 -17.90 14.14
N PRO A 296 14.79 -19.18 13.88
CA PRO A 296 13.89 -20.12 13.20
C PRO A 296 12.68 -20.50 14.06
N GLY A 297 11.65 -21.03 13.40
CA GLY A 297 10.43 -21.56 14.05
C GLY A 297 9.31 -20.56 14.25
N HIS A 298 9.49 -19.27 13.92
CA HIS A 298 8.48 -18.23 14.06
C HIS A 298 7.57 -18.15 12.84
N VAL A 299 6.32 -17.67 13.07
CA VAL A 299 5.33 -17.34 12.04
C VAL A 299 5.36 -15.83 11.79
N ILE A 300 5.82 -15.43 10.62
CA ILE A 300 5.97 -14.02 10.22
C ILE A 300 5.04 -13.72 9.06
N VAL A 301 4.19 -12.72 9.23
CA VAL A 301 3.25 -12.30 8.19
C VAL A 301 3.71 -10.97 7.58
N THR A 302 3.67 -10.89 6.26
CA THR A 302 3.90 -9.64 5.52
C THR A 302 2.80 -9.39 4.49
N VAL A 303 2.89 -8.31 3.69
CA VAL A 303 1.85 -7.88 2.76
C VAL A 303 2.34 -8.00 1.32
N LEU A 304 1.59 -8.72 0.49
CA LEU A 304 1.73 -8.75 -0.97
C LEU A 304 0.76 -7.71 -1.54
N ALA A 305 1.25 -6.48 -1.73
CA ALA A 305 0.40 -5.30 -1.77
C ALA A 305 -0.38 -5.12 -3.07
N ASP A 306 0.23 -5.40 -4.22
CA ASP A 306 -0.35 -5.18 -5.55
C ASP A 306 0.37 -5.99 -6.64
N TYR A 307 -0.25 -6.03 -7.84
CA TYR A 307 0.33 -6.69 -9.01
C TYR A 307 1.52 -5.93 -9.60
N GLY A 308 2.54 -6.68 -10.01
CA GLY A 308 3.75 -6.19 -10.71
C GLY A 308 3.46 -5.65 -12.11
N THR A 309 2.36 -6.05 -12.73
CA THR A 309 1.93 -5.56 -14.05
C THR A 309 1.72 -4.04 -14.12
N ARG A 310 1.57 -3.37 -12.99
CA ARG A 310 1.51 -1.89 -12.88
C ARG A 310 2.85 -1.20 -12.95
N TYR A 311 3.94 -1.96 -13.06
CA TYR A 311 5.33 -1.49 -12.99
C TYR A 311 6.20 -2.08 -14.11
N GLN A 312 5.60 -2.57 -15.19
CA GLN A 312 6.33 -3.20 -16.31
C GLN A 312 7.39 -2.27 -16.90
N SER A 313 7.05 -0.99 -17.06
CA SER A 313 7.96 0.03 -17.59
C SER A 313 9.14 0.38 -16.68
N LYS A 314 9.17 -0.12 -15.44
CA LYS A 314 10.20 0.16 -14.44
C LYS A 314 10.82 -1.12 -13.87
N LEU A 315 10.10 -1.83 -12.97
CA LEU A 315 10.64 -2.97 -12.21
C LEU A 315 10.99 -4.17 -13.09
N PHE A 316 10.31 -4.31 -14.24
CA PHE A 316 10.49 -5.41 -15.20
C PHE A 316 10.98 -4.89 -16.56
N ASN A 317 11.68 -3.75 -16.58
CA ASN A 317 12.27 -3.16 -17.79
C ASN A 317 13.81 -3.16 -17.68
N PRO A 318 14.51 -4.02 -18.45
CA PRO A 318 15.97 -4.12 -18.39
C PRO A 318 16.69 -2.80 -18.67
N ALA A 319 16.20 -2.00 -19.63
CA ALA A 319 16.82 -0.72 -19.97
C ALA A 319 16.73 0.27 -18.78
N PHE A 320 15.57 0.36 -18.15
CA PHE A 320 15.35 1.20 -16.97
C PHE A 320 16.25 0.78 -15.80
N LEU A 321 16.39 -0.53 -15.56
CA LEU A 321 17.20 -1.07 -14.46
C LEU A 321 18.69 -0.84 -14.71
N ARG A 322 19.18 -1.10 -15.93
CA ARG A 322 20.60 -0.87 -16.29
C ARG A 322 21.00 0.59 -16.20
N GLU A 323 20.14 1.51 -16.67
CA GLU A 323 20.39 2.96 -16.54
C GLU A 323 20.67 3.36 -15.09
N ARG A 324 20.08 2.65 -14.13
CA ARG A 324 20.21 2.87 -12.68
C ARG A 324 21.21 1.97 -12.00
N LYS A 325 21.94 1.12 -12.77
CA LYS A 325 22.89 0.13 -12.25
C LYS A 325 22.28 -0.86 -11.26
N LEU A 326 21.01 -1.19 -11.46
CA LEU A 326 20.26 -2.13 -10.65
C LEU A 326 20.31 -3.55 -11.24
N PRO A 327 20.08 -4.59 -10.44
CA PRO A 327 20.07 -5.97 -10.90
C PRO A 327 19.09 -6.21 -12.04
N VAL A 328 19.53 -6.92 -13.08
CA VAL A 328 18.70 -7.41 -14.19
C VAL A 328 18.86 -8.91 -14.27
N PRO A 329 17.80 -9.71 -14.13
CA PRO A 329 17.93 -11.17 -14.23
C PRO A 329 18.05 -11.59 -15.71
N GLU A 330 18.80 -12.68 -15.96
CA GLU A 330 19.07 -13.17 -17.32
C GLU A 330 17.80 -13.43 -18.14
N TRP A 331 16.76 -13.97 -17.51
CA TRP A 331 15.50 -14.30 -18.20
C TRP A 331 14.73 -13.05 -18.67
N LEU A 332 14.94 -11.90 -18.07
CA LEU A 332 14.31 -10.64 -18.45
C LEU A 332 15.09 -9.93 -19.56
N ASP A 333 16.32 -10.36 -19.81
CA ASP A 333 17.27 -9.73 -20.71
C ASP A 333 17.29 -10.31 -22.13
N GLN A 334 16.30 -11.15 -22.43
CA GLN A 334 16.15 -11.84 -23.72
C GLN A 334 15.42 -11.02 -24.76
#